data_adbc4540855c5a5f23e4b762ec7cfed6
#
_entry.id   adbc4540855c5a5f23e4b762ec7cfed6
#
_cell.length_a   1.000
_cell.length_b   1.000
_cell.length_c   1.000
_cell.angle_alpha   90.00
_cell.angle_beta   90.00
_cell.angle_gamma   90.00
#
_symmetry.space_group_name_H-M   'P 1'
#
loop_
_entity.id
_entity.type
_entity.pdbx_description
1 polymer ?
#
loop_
_entity_poly.entity_id
_entity_poly.type
_entity_poly.pdbx_seq_one_letter_code
_entity_poly.pdbx_strand_id
1 'polypeptide(L)'
;MKLLIKILISLFFLTSTVNAAEFGLAFEWGNLKSCTNGYPNKVDNPIFTLTNVPEGTKILQFKMRDKQSPYNHGGGKVEYTGQTTIEPGAFKYQSPCPPSGKHT
;
A
#
# COMPACT_ATOMS: atom_id res chain seq x y z
N MET A 1 -28.95 42.40 -5.38
CA MET A 1 -28.70 41.32 -6.33
C MET A 1 -27.26 40.96 -6.46
N LYS A 2 -26.35 41.91 -6.62
CA LYS A 2 -24.91 41.61 -6.66
C LYS A 2 -24.41 40.92 -5.37
N LEU A 3 -24.96 41.28 -4.24
CA LEU A 3 -24.57 40.67 -2.95
C LEU A 3 -24.96 39.21 -2.84
N LEU A 4 -26.14 38.86 -3.36
CA LEU A 4 -26.62 37.45 -3.37
C LEU A 4 -25.71 36.57 -4.23
N ILE A 5 -25.24 37.04 -5.35
CA ILE A 5 -24.35 36.30 -6.23
C ILE A 5 -23.01 36.01 -5.54
N LYS A 6 -22.48 36.99 -4.80
CA LYS A 6 -21.25 36.81 -4.02
C LYS A 6 -21.39 35.76 -2.93
N ILE A 7 -22.52 35.73 -2.25
CA ILE A 7 -22.80 34.74 -1.20
C ILE A 7 -22.89 33.34 -1.79
N LEU A 8 -23.53 33.18 -2.93
CA LEU A 8 -23.61 31.90 -3.62
C LEU A 8 -22.24 31.36 -4.02
N ILE A 9 -21.37 32.22 -4.52
CA ILE A 9 -19.99 31.81 -4.89
C ILE A 9 -19.23 31.36 -3.64
N SER A 10 -19.35 32.08 -2.54
CA SER A 10 -18.69 31.70 -1.28
C SER A 10 -19.17 30.33 -0.78
N LEU A 11 -20.46 30.06 -0.83
CA LEU A 11 -21.02 28.76 -0.47
C LEU A 11 -20.51 27.66 -1.38
N PHE A 12 -20.38 27.93 -2.66
CA PHE A 12 -19.86 26.95 -3.59
C PHE A 12 -18.41 26.55 -3.25
N PHE A 13 -17.55 27.50 -2.93
CA PHE A 13 -16.19 27.20 -2.49
C PHE A 13 -16.12 26.42 -1.20
N LEU A 14 -17.00 26.71 -0.24
CA LEU A 14 -17.07 25.96 1.01
C LEU A 14 -17.47 24.51 0.79
N THR A 15 -18.35 24.22 -0.16
CA THR A 15 -18.77 22.85 -0.47
C THR A 15 -17.76 22.06 -1.28
N SER A 16 -16.77 22.71 -1.88
CA SER A 16 -15.73 22.02 -2.67
C SER A 16 -14.53 21.54 -1.83
N THR A 17 -14.46 21.91 -0.56
CA THR A 17 -13.38 21.49 0.34
C THR A 17 -13.70 20.19 1.04
N VAL A 18 -13.84 19.12 0.30
CA VAL A 18 -14.00 17.78 0.86
C VAL A 18 -12.63 17.14 0.96
N ASN A 19 -12.23 16.76 2.16
CA ASN A 19 -10.98 16.04 2.37
C ASN A 19 -11.17 14.60 1.94
N ALA A 20 -10.28 14.12 1.08
CA ALA A 20 -10.24 12.71 0.74
C ALA A 20 -9.80 11.90 1.96
N ALA A 21 -10.38 10.73 2.15
CA ALA A 21 -9.94 9.81 3.19
C ALA A 21 -8.52 9.33 2.88
N GLU A 22 -7.74 9.13 3.91
CA GLU A 22 -6.35 8.71 3.78
C GLU A 22 -6.26 7.28 3.26
N PHE A 23 -5.38 7.04 2.28
CA PHE A 23 -5.08 5.71 1.78
C PHE A 23 -4.41 4.89 2.87
N GLY A 24 -4.86 3.66 3.07
CA GLY A 24 -4.31 2.75 4.06
C GLY A 24 -3.92 1.42 3.45
N LEU A 25 -2.86 0.86 3.99
CA LEU A 25 -2.37 -0.47 3.64
C LEU A 25 -2.05 -1.22 4.93
N ALA A 26 -2.62 -2.40 5.09
CA ALA A 26 -2.30 -3.31 6.18
C ALA A 26 -1.94 -4.67 5.59
N PHE A 27 -1.12 -5.44 6.31
CA PHE A 27 -0.75 -6.78 5.87
C PHE A 27 -0.45 -7.69 7.03
N GLU A 28 -0.52 -8.99 6.77
CA GLU A 28 -0.13 -10.04 7.69
C GLU A 28 0.78 -11.03 6.97
N TRP A 29 1.84 -11.47 7.65
CA TRP A 29 2.78 -12.40 7.04
C TRP A 29 2.16 -13.77 6.73
N GLY A 30 1.09 -14.14 7.45
CA GLY A 30 0.44 -15.43 7.26
C GLY A 30 1.32 -16.59 7.72
N ASN A 31 1.47 -17.60 6.87
CA ASN A 31 2.23 -18.81 7.18
C ASN A 31 3.70 -18.72 6.78
N LEU A 32 4.23 -17.52 6.60
CA LEU A 32 5.65 -17.35 6.26
C LEU A 32 6.53 -17.89 7.39
N LYS A 33 7.41 -18.82 7.07
CA LYS A 33 8.34 -19.37 8.04
C LYS A 33 9.44 -18.39 8.39
N SER A 34 9.83 -18.38 9.65
CA SER A 34 10.99 -17.61 10.09
C SER A 34 12.25 -18.07 9.37
N CYS A 35 13.07 -17.11 8.98
CA CYS A 35 14.33 -17.36 8.31
C CYS A 35 15.39 -16.42 8.87
N THR A 36 16.51 -16.99 9.30
CA THR A 36 17.61 -16.22 9.90
C THR A 36 18.98 -16.66 9.39
N ASN A 37 19.03 -17.31 8.24
CA ASN A 37 20.30 -17.78 7.66
C ASN A 37 20.94 -16.81 6.67
N GLY A 38 20.33 -15.66 6.42
CA GLY A 38 20.85 -14.67 5.49
C GLY A 38 20.60 -14.97 4.01
N TYR A 39 19.81 -15.99 3.69
CA TYR A 39 19.53 -16.40 2.32
C TYR A 39 18.02 -16.30 2.03
N PRO A 40 17.51 -15.11 1.67
CA PRO A 40 16.09 -14.95 1.35
C PRO A 40 15.67 -15.81 0.17
N ASN A 41 14.42 -16.30 0.24
CA ASN A 41 13.81 -17.04 -0.84
C ASN A 41 12.74 -16.21 -1.53
N LYS A 42 12.46 -16.51 -2.80
CA LYS A 42 11.28 -15.97 -3.45
C LYS A 42 10.03 -16.61 -2.90
N VAL A 43 9.14 -15.80 -2.37
CA VAL A 43 7.88 -16.25 -1.76
C VAL A 43 6.73 -15.42 -2.30
N ASP A 44 5.52 -15.95 -2.17
CA ASP A 44 4.32 -15.19 -2.53
C ASP A 44 4.11 -14.02 -1.57
N ASN A 45 3.52 -12.95 -2.09
CA ASN A 45 3.19 -11.79 -1.28
C ASN A 45 2.25 -12.16 -0.13
N PRO A 46 2.31 -11.43 0.99
CA PRO A 46 1.32 -11.59 2.05
C PRO A 46 -0.04 -11.08 1.60
N ILE A 47 -1.07 -11.35 2.40
CA ILE A 47 -2.37 -10.74 2.19
C ILE A 47 -2.29 -9.26 2.55
N PHE A 48 -2.69 -8.38 1.62
CA PHE A 48 -2.81 -6.96 1.89
C PHE A 48 -4.27 -6.57 2.00
N THR A 49 -4.58 -5.70 2.94
CA THR A 49 -5.88 -5.05 3.05
C THR A 49 -5.72 -3.59 2.64
N LEU A 50 -6.57 -3.15 1.72
CA LEU A 50 -6.53 -1.81 1.16
C LEU A 50 -7.71 -1.00 1.70
N THR A 51 -7.45 0.24 2.06
CA THR A 51 -8.49 1.19 2.46
C THR A 51 -8.31 2.50 1.73
N ASN A 52 -9.42 3.08 1.29
CA ASN A 52 -9.44 4.41 0.67
C ASN A 52 -8.46 4.56 -0.50
N VAL A 53 -8.43 3.58 -1.38
CA VAL A 53 -7.62 3.66 -2.60
C VAL A 53 -8.13 4.85 -3.42
N PRO A 54 -7.23 5.77 -3.84
CA PRO A 54 -7.66 6.94 -4.61
C PRO A 54 -8.42 6.56 -5.87
N GLU A 55 -9.46 7.31 -6.16
CA GLU A 55 -10.23 7.14 -7.39
C GLU A 55 -9.32 7.34 -8.60
N GLY A 56 -9.49 6.51 -9.62
CA GLY A 56 -8.66 6.55 -10.82
C GLY A 56 -7.39 5.73 -10.74
N THR A 57 -7.10 5.08 -9.61
CA THR A 57 -5.95 4.20 -9.47
C THR A 57 -6.12 2.99 -10.40
N LYS A 58 -5.10 2.68 -11.18
CA LYS A 58 -5.11 1.55 -12.12
C LYS A 58 -4.10 0.47 -11.75
N ILE A 59 -3.00 0.85 -11.14
CA ILE A 59 -1.91 -0.05 -10.79
C ILE A 59 -1.48 0.23 -9.36
N LEU A 60 -1.25 -0.84 -8.60
CA LEU A 60 -0.64 -0.79 -7.28
C LEU A 60 0.79 -1.29 -7.42
N GLN A 61 1.75 -0.51 -6.97
CA GLN A 61 3.14 -0.92 -6.96
C GLN A 61 3.59 -1.17 -5.53
N PHE A 62 4.11 -2.37 -5.29
CA PHE A 62 4.60 -2.79 -3.99
C PHE A 62 6.12 -2.84 -4.00
N LYS A 63 6.72 -2.33 -2.93
CA LYS A 63 8.16 -2.42 -2.70
C LYS A 63 8.38 -2.81 -1.25
N MET A 64 9.24 -3.77 -1.02
CA MET A 64 9.65 -4.15 0.32
C MET A 64 11.05 -3.62 0.60
N ARG A 65 11.18 -2.89 1.70
CA ARG A 65 12.46 -2.30 2.12
C ARG A 65 12.82 -2.80 3.50
N ASP A 66 14.08 -3.19 3.67
CA ASP A 66 14.66 -3.49 4.98
C ASP A 66 15.25 -2.19 5.52
N LYS A 67 14.84 -1.78 6.72
CA LYS A 67 15.33 -0.55 7.34
C LYS A 67 16.73 -0.69 7.93
N GLN A 68 17.21 -1.90 8.14
CA GLN A 68 18.51 -2.17 8.73
C GLN A 68 19.56 -2.63 7.71
N SER A 69 19.20 -2.80 6.45
CA SER A 69 20.06 -3.34 5.43
C SER A 69 19.72 -2.72 4.07
N PRO A 70 20.72 -2.53 3.18
CA PRO A 70 20.45 -2.09 1.81
C PRO A 70 19.87 -3.19 0.92
N TYR A 71 19.60 -4.37 1.45
CA TYR A 71 19.10 -5.49 0.67
C TYR A 71 17.77 -5.16 0.00
N ASN A 72 17.69 -5.45 -1.29
CA ASN A 72 16.48 -5.23 -2.07
C ASN A 72 15.61 -6.48 -2.06
N HIS A 73 14.50 -6.45 -1.34
CA HIS A 73 13.54 -7.54 -1.29
C HIS A 73 12.62 -7.57 -2.52
N GLY A 74 12.71 -6.57 -3.38
CA GLY A 74 11.87 -6.50 -4.56
C GLY A 74 10.46 -6.02 -4.25
N GLY A 75 9.51 -6.58 -4.95
CA GLY A 75 8.10 -6.22 -4.86
C GLY A 75 7.40 -6.61 -6.15
N GLY A 76 6.35 -5.90 -6.49
CA GLY A 76 5.62 -6.20 -7.71
C GLY A 76 4.58 -5.16 -8.03
N LYS A 77 3.93 -5.35 -9.17
CA LYS A 77 2.83 -4.52 -9.63
C LYS A 77 1.58 -5.37 -9.74
N VAL A 78 0.47 -4.81 -9.31
CA VAL A 78 -0.83 -5.48 -9.35
C VAL A 78 -1.82 -4.53 -9.99
N GLU A 79 -2.58 -5.03 -10.97
CA GLU A 79 -3.65 -4.26 -11.56
C GLU A 79 -4.76 -4.02 -10.52
N TYR A 80 -5.18 -2.76 -10.38
CA TYR A 80 -6.24 -2.42 -9.44
C TYR A 80 -7.58 -2.36 -10.16
N THR A 81 -8.52 -3.20 -9.72
CA THR A 81 -9.86 -3.30 -10.27
C THR A 81 -10.95 -3.10 -9.21
N GLY A 82 -10.62 -2.41 -8.12
CA GLY A 82 -11.57 -2.14 -7.04
C GLY A 82 -11.54 -3.11 -5.89
N GLN A 83 -10.58 -4.04 -5.86
CA GLN A 83 -10.47 -5.02 -4.79
C GLN A 83 -10.08 -4.37 -3.47
N THR A 84 -10.57 -4.93 -2.36
CA THR A 84 -10.22 -4.48 -1.01
C THR A 84 -9.07 -5.29 -0.41
N THR A 85 -8.75 -6.43 -1.00
CA THR A 85 -7.64 -7.29 -0.58
C THR A 85 -6.81 -7.70 -1.78
N ILE A 86 -5.52 -7.90 -1.54
CA ILE A 86 -4.60 -8.52 -2.51
C ILE A 86 -4.19 -9.86 -1.92
N GLU A 87 -4.60 -10.94 -2.55
CA GLU A 87 -4.32 -12.29 -2.08
C GLU A 87 -2.88 -12.72 -2.35
N PRO A 88 -2.35 -13.72 -1.61
CA PRO A 88 -1.06 -14.31 -1.94
C PRO A 88 -1.04 -14.84 -3.37
N GLY A 89 0.09 -14.70 -4.04
CA GLY A 89 0.25 -15.15 -5.43
C GLY A 89 0.08 -14.06 -6.46
N ALA A 90 -0.25 -12.82 -6.06
CA ALA A 90 -0.32 -11.69 -6.98
C ALA A 90 1.07 -11.30 -7.49
N PHE A 91 2.08 -11.43 -6.65
CA PHE A 91 3.49 -11.24 -7.01
C PHE A 91 4.38 -12.02 -6.04
N LYS A 92 5.65 -12.16 -6.39
CA LYS A 92 6.66 -12.76 -5.52
C LYS A 92 7.69 -11.72 -5.12
N TYR A 93 8.25 -11.88 -3.93
CA TYR A 93 9.29 -11.00 -3.41
C TYR A 93 10.32 -11.83 -2.65
N GLN A 94 11.46 -11.21 -2.33
CA GLN A 94 12.50 -11.87 -1.52
C GLN A 94 12.10 -11.81 -0.05
N SER A 95 11.97 -12.97 0.58
CA SER A 95 11.50 -13.07 1.96
C SER A 95 12.44 -12.37 2.94
N PRO A 96 11.92 -11.90 4.09
CA PRO A 96 12.78 -11.43 5.16
C PRO A 96 13.58 -12.62 5.71
N CYS A 97 14.90 -12.54 5.63
CA CYS A 97 15.79 -13.59 6.12
C CYS A 97 17.12 -12.98 6.56
N PRO A 98 17.12 -12.21 7.67
CA PRO A 98 18.35 -11.62 8.18
C PRO A 98 19.32 -12.70 8.64
N PRO A 99 20.64 -12.45 8.63
CA PRO A 99 21.62 -13.41 9.13
C PRO A 99 21.44 -13.73 10.61
N SER A 100 20.89 -12.79 11.37
CA SER A 100 20.58 -12.96 12.78
C SER A 100 19.56 -11.93 13.23
N GLY A 101 18.76 -12.26 14.22
CA GLY A 101 17.78 -11.35 14.80
C GLY A 101 16.60 -11.04 13.90
N LYS A 102 16.05 -9.84 14.09
CA LYS A 102 14.90 -9.35 13.31
C LYS A 102 15.26 -8.06 12.61
N HIS A 103 14.78 -7.89 11.38
CA HIS A 103 14.86 -6.63 10.64
C HIS A 103 13.45 -6.04 10.46
N THR A 104 13.42 -4.74 10.34
CA THR A 104 12.19 -3.99 10.04
C THR A 104 12.18 -3.54 8.59
#